data_0f65bba97f1e256521544918348e924f
#
_entry.id   0f65bba97f1e256521544918348e924f
#
_cell.length_a   1.000
_cell.length_b   1.000
_cell.length_c   1.000
_cell.angle_alpha   90.00
_cell.angle_beta   90.00
_cell.angle_gamma   90.00
#
_symmetry.space_group_name_H-M   'P 1'
#
loop_
_entity.id
_entity.type
_entity.pdbx_description
1 polymer ?
#
loop_
_entity_poly.entity_id
_entity_poly.type
_entity_poly.pdbx_seq_one_letter_code
_entity_poly.pdbx_strand_id
1 'polypeptide(L)'
;MGTYAAVVLAGGAARRMGGLDKPALPVGGRSMRDRVLAAVSDATPRVLVGAADAVPSGVRVVREDPPGGGPVAAAAAGLALLDPDVSVVALLAADLPLLTRAAIGELLKHLEPETSDTEPAGGRSAPAPPDRSGSAPAPPAGSGLAPAQPAHSGLDGERGPDGACFVDGDGRRQSLCGVWRVAALRAAVQRLTVERGGSLSGAPVRALLAGLVVREVAWSGEGPPPWFDCDTDEDVRRAEEWAR
;
A
#
# COMPACT_ATOMS: atom_id res chain seq x y z
N MET A 1 -12.53 -12.94 3.63
CA MET A 1 -11.26 -12.20 3.38
C MET A 1 -10.55 -12.92 2.23
N GLY A 2 -10.26 -12.20 1.15
CA GLY A 2 -9.49 -12.72 0.02
C GLY A 2 -8.07 -13.10 0.45
N THR A 3 -7.46 -14.04 -0.26
CA THR A 3 -6.05 -14.41 -0.07
C THR A 3 -5.15 -13.26 -0.53
N TYR A 4 -4.17 -12.89 0.28
CA TYR A 4 -3.15 -11.91 -0.07
C TYR A 4 -1.75 -12.47 0.17
N ALA A 5 -0.76 -11.92 -0.50
CA ALA A 5 0.66 -12.21 -0.24
C ALA A 5 1.29 -11.15 0.66
N ALA A 6 2.45 -11.44 1.21
CA ALA A 6 3.26 -10.45 1.91
C ALA A 6 4.69 -10.42 1.39
N VAL A 7 5.21 -9.23 1.14
CA VAL A 7 6.62 -8.95 0.83
C VAL A 7 7.18 -8.07 1.92
N VAL A 8 8.11 -8.61 2.72
CA VAL A 8 8.75 -7.94 3.85
C VAL A 8 10.17 -7.57 3.46
N LEU A 9 10.48 -6.27 3.48
CA LEU A 9 11.77 -5.72 3.09
C LEU A 9 12.69 -5.63 4.30
N ALA A 10 13.65 -6.56 4.41
CA ALA A 10 14.66 -6.60 5.47
C ALA A 10 16.05 -6.12 4.98
N GLY A 11 16.12 -5.64 3.74
CA GLY A 11 17.31 -5.03 3.17
C GLY A 11 17.21 -3.50 3.28
N GLY A 12 18.32 -2.85 3.50
CA GLY A 12 18.40 -1.38 3.57
C GLY A 12 19.52 -0.94 4.50
N ALA A 13 19.65 0.36 4.73
CA ALA A 13 20.78 1.00 5.39
C ALA A 13 20.98 0.62 6.89
N ALA A 14 20.86 -0.65 7.27
CA ALA A 14 21.27 -1.23 8.56
C ALA A 14 22.70 -0.84 8.98
N ARG A 15 23.49 -0.34 8.01
CA ARG A 15 24.85 0.19 8.25
C ARG A 15 24.89 1.44 9.14
N ARG A 16 23.75 2.10 9.39
CA ARG A 16 23.73 3.34 10.20
C ARG A 16 23.79 3.08 11.71
N MET A 17 23.49 1.86 12.16
CA MET A 17 23.62 1.44 13.57
C MET A 17 24.88 0.59 13.79
N GLY A 18 26.03 1.00 13.28
CA GLY A 18 27.32 0.31 13.54
C GLY A 18 27.44 -1.09 12.90
N GLY A 19 26.68 -1.40 11.85
CA GLY A 19 26.76 -2.69 11.15
C GLY A 19 25.85 -3.78 11.72
N LEU A 20 25.04 -3.48 12.71
CA LEU A 20 24.05 -4.41 13.25
C LEU A 20 22.92 -4.64 12.25
N ASP A 21 22.43 -5.88 12.17
CA ASP A 21 21.23 -6.23 11.44
C ASP A 21 20.00 -5.70 12.20
N LYS A 22 19.60 -4.45 11.90
CA LYS A 22 18.50 -3.75 12.58
C LYS A 22 17.20 -4.58 12.65
N PRO A 23 16.71 -5.22 11.58
CA PRO A 23 15.55 -6.10 11.66
C PRO A 23 15.69 -7.29 12.60
N ALA A 24 16.91 -7.70 12.96
CA ALA A 24 17.17 -8.78 13.90
C ALA A 24 17.14 -8.33 15.37
N LEU A 25 17.11 -7.02 15.65
CA LEU A 25 17.02 -6.51 17.02
C LEU A 25 15.72 -6.95 17.68
N PRO A 26 15.78 -7.40 18.96
CA PRO A 26 14.61 -7.87 19.67
C PRO A 26 13.73 -6.71 20.14
N VAL A 27 12.41 -6.91 20.06
CA VAL A 27 11.39 -6.10 20.71
C VAL A 27 10.38 -7.06 21.35
N GLY A 28 10.21 -6.98 22.67
CA GLY A 28 9.38 -7.92 23.42
C GLY A 28 9.84 -9.38 23.25
N GLY A 29 11.15 -9.63 23.25
CA GLY A 29 11.75 -10.97 23.16
C GLY A 29 11.71 -11.62 21.76
N ARG A 30 11.27 -10.92 20.71
CA ARG A 30 11.25 -11.39 19.31
C ARG A 30 11.88 -10.35 18.39
N SER A 31 12.60 -10.79 17.34
CA SER A 31 13.15 -9.83 16.38
C SER A 31 12.03 -9.00 15.72
N MET A 32 12.32 -7.74 15.36
CA MET A 32 11.35 -6.89 14.67
C MET A 32 10.84 -7.57 13.39
N ARG A 33 11.75 -8.15 12.61
CA ARG A 33 11.41 -8.95 11.41
C ARG A 33 10.43 -10.08 11.71
N ASP A 34 10.65 -10.84 12.80
CA ASP A 34 9.77 -11.96 13.14
C ASP A 34 8.41 -11.48 13.64
N ARG A 35 8.34 -10.30 14.23
CA ARG A 35 7.07 -9.66 14.60
C ARG A 35 6.28 -9.26 13.36
N VAL A 36 6.91 -8.63 12.36
CA VAL A 36 6.28 -8.30 11.08
C VAL A 36 5.80 -9.56 10.36
N LEU A 37 6.63 -10.61 10.27
CA LEU A 37 6.25 -11.88 9.66
C LEU A 37 5.09 -12.59 10.40
N ALA A 38 5.00 -12.41 11.73
CA ALA A 38 3.90 -12.93 12.52
C ALA A 38 2.59 -12.16 12.27
N ALA A 39 2.67 -10.83 12.08
CA ALA A 39 1.50 -9.99 11.75
C ALA A 39 0.84 -10.38 10.41
N VAL A 40 1.61 -10.96 9.49
CA VAL A 40 1.13 -11.45 8.17
C VAL A 40 1.16 -12.97 8.08
N SER A 41 0.98 -13.69 9.19
CA SER A 41 1.04 -15.16 9.21
C SER A 41 -0.03 -15.85 8.38
N ASP A 42 -1.11 -15.16 8.05
CA ASP A 42 -2.21 -15.59 7.17
C ASP A 42 -1.98 -15.25 5.69
N ALA A 43 -0.93 -14.52 5.35
CA ALA A 43 -0.58 -14.24 3.97
C ALA A 43 0.05 -15.47 3.27
N THR A 44 -0.27 -15.66 2.00
CA THR A 44 0.29 -16.73 1.16
C THR A 44 0.48 -16.22 -0.28
N PRO A 45 1.71 -16.27 -0.84
CA PRO A 45 2.97 -16.56 -0.17
C PRO A 45 3.49 -15.42 0.73
N ARG A 46 4.43 -15.75 1.63
CA ARG A 46 5.22 -14.77 2.37
C ARG A 46 6.64 -14.74 1.83
N VAL A 47 7.12 -13.57 1.47
CA VAL A 47 8.46 -13.37 0.92
C VAL A 47 9.23 -12.39 1.81
N LEU A 48 10.41 -12.78 2.25
CA LEU A 48 11.37 -11.89 2.91
C LEU A 48 12.46 -11.50 1.90
N VAL A 49 12.67 -10.21 1.73
CA VAL A 49 13.72 -9.69 0.85
C VAL A 49 14.86 -9.14 1.70
N GLY A 50 16.00 -9.79 1.64
CA GLY A 50 17.19 -9.43 2.41
C GLY A 50 17.97 -10.64 2.88
N ALA A 51 18.92 -10.41 3.79
CA ALA A 51 19.66 -11.49 4.45
C ALA A 51 18.88 -11.97 5.68
N ALA A 52 18.81 -13.29 5.86
CA ALA A 52 18.33 -13.89 7.09
C ALA A 52 18.95 -15.26 7.28
N ASP A 53 19.46 -15.52 8.49
CA ASP A 53 20.05 -16.82 8.84
C ASP A 53 18.97 -17.86 9.14
N ALA A 54 17.82 -17.41 9.66
CA ALA A 54 16.65 -18.24 9.92
C ALA A 54 15.38 -17.45 9.69
N VAL A 55 14.34 -18.10 9.14
CA VAL A 55 13.01 -17.56 8.96
C VAL A 55 11.95 -18.59 9.37
N PRO A 56 10.75 -18.17 9.76
CA PRO A 56 9.64 -19.09 10.01
C PRO A 56 9.34 -19.96 8.78
N SER A 57 8.83 -21.17 9.02
CA SER A 57 8.42 -22.08 7.94
C SER A 57 7.40 -21.42 6.98
N GLY A 58 7.52 -21.71 5.68
CA GLY A 58 6.65 -21.15 4.64
C GLY A 58 7.00 -19.73 4.22
N VAL A 59 8.10 -19.16 4.70
CA VAL A 59 8.64 -17.88 4.20
C VAL A 59 9.69 -18.16 3.13
N ARG A 60 9.50 -17.59 1.93
CA ARG A 60 10.50 -17.60 0.85
C ARG A 60 11.49 -16.46 1.09
N VAL A 61 12.78 -16.70 0.88
CA VAL A 61 13.83 -15.66 1.05
C VAL A 61 14.45 -15.35 -0.30
N VAL A 62 14.62 -14.07 -0.59
CA VAL A 62 15.30 -13.58 -1.79
C VAL A 62 16.15 -12.36 -1.44
N ARG A 63 17.14 -12.05 -2.26
CA ARG A 63 17.88 -10.78 -2.19
C ARG A 63 17.69 -10.01 -3.49
N GLU A 64 17.66 -8.71 -3.37
CA GLU A 64 17.70 -7.81 -4.52
C GLU A 64 19.05 -7.88 -5.25
N ASP A 65 19.03 -7.67 -6.56
CA ASP A 65 20.24 -7.59 -7.39
C ASP A 65 20.26 -6.23 -8.12
N PRO A 66 21.31 -5.43 -7.93
CA PRO A 66 22.46 -5.65 -7.03
C PRO A 66 22.08 -5.53 -5.55
N PRO A 67 22.81 -6.21 -4.64
CA PRO A 67 22.60 -6.11 -3.20
C PRO A 67 22.77 -4.67 -2.71
N GLY A 68 21.83 -4.20 -1.86
CA GLY A 68 21.81 -2.83 -1.40
C GLY A 68 21.20 -1.85 -2.42
N GLY A 69 20.46 -2.36 -3.42
CA GLY A 69 19.75 -1.55 -4.41
C GLY A 69 18.63 -0.68 -3.86
N GLY A 70 18.27 -0.87 -2.59
CA GLY A 70 17.27 -0.06 -1.90
C GLY A 70 15.85 -0.64 -1.98
N PRO A 71 14.87 0.04 -1.35
CA PRO A 71 13.55 -0.54 -1.11
C PRO A 71 12.77 -0.87 -2.39
N VAL A 72 12.97 -0.12 -3.47
CA VAL A 72 12.27 -0.38 -4.75
C VAL A 72 12.84 -1.60 -5.45
N ALA A 73 14.17 -1.76 -5.48
CA ALA A 73 14.81 -2.95 -6.03
C ALA A 73 14.42 -4.19 -5.21
N ALA A 74 14.38 -4.07 -3.88
CA ALA A 74 13.92 -5.12 -2.99
C ALA A 74 12.44 -5.47 -3.24
N ALA A 75 11.57 -4.48 -3.38
CA ALA A 75 10.15 -4.71 -3.70
C ALA A 75 10.00 -5.45 -5.04
N ALA A 76 10.74 -5.06 -6.07
CA ALA A 76 10.73 -5.73 -7.38
C ALA A 76 11.17 -7.20 -7.27
N ALA A 77 12.24 -7.49 -6.51
CA ALA A 77 12.71 -8.86 -6.27
C ALA A 77 11.65 -9.71 -5.54
N GLY A 78 10.99 -9.15 -4.54
CA GLY A 78 9.91 -9.82 -3.82
C GLY A 78 8.69 -10.09 -4.70
N LEU A 79 8.25 -9.10 -5.49
CA LEU A 79 7.13 -9.23 -6.41
C LEU A 79 7.36 -10.28 -7.51
N ALA A 80 8.61 -10.50 -7.91
CA ALA A 80 8.97 -11.51 -8.89
C ALA A 80 8.73 -12.95 -8.39
N LEU A 81 8.70 -13.17 -7.08
CA LEU A 81 8.43 -14.48 -6.47
C LEU A 81 6.95 -14.74 -6.21
N LEU A 82 6.07 -13.77 -6.48
CA LEU A 82 4.63 -13.96 -6.32
C LEU A 82 4.04 -14.71 -7.50
N ASP A 83 3.21 -15.69 -7.21
CA ASP A 83 2.50 -16.46 -8.20
C ASP A 83 1.55 -15.55 -9.04
N PRO A 84 1.24 -15.90 -10.30
CA PRO A 84 0.46 -15.04 -11.19
C PRO A 84 -0.98 -14.74 -10.72
N ASP A 85 -1.57 -15.62 -9.93
CA ASP A 85 -2.93 -15.53 -9.39
C ASP A 85 -3.03 -14.64 -8.15
N VAL A 86 -1.91 -14.23 -7.56
CA VAL A 86 -1.90 -13.30 -6.44
C VAL A 86 -2.31 -11.90 -6.90
N SER A 87 -3.44 -11.42 -6.39
CA SER A 87 -4.00 -10.12 -6.75
C SER A 87 -3.61 -8.98 -5.81
N VAL A 88 -3.37 -9.27 -4.53
CA VAL A 88 -3.07 -8.29 -3.49
C VAL A 88 -1.82 -8.69 -2.72
N VAL A 89 -0.99 -7.71 -2.37
CA VAL A 89 0.22 -7.88 -1.58
C VAL A 89 0.34 -6.82 -0.48
N ALA A 90 0.68 -7.24 0.73
CA ALA A 90 1.18 -6.34 1.77
C ALA A 90 2.68 -6.10 1.52
N LEU A 91 3.06 -4.84 1.29
CA LEU A 91 4.45 -4.41 1.13
C LEU A 91 4.90 -3.71 2.42
N LEU A 92 5.82 -4.33 3.14
CA LEU A 92 6.13 -3.97 4.52
C LEU A 92 7.64 -3.80 4.74
N ALA A 93 8.03 -2.82 5.56
CA ALA A 93 9.37 -2.77 6.11
C ALA A 93 9.52 -3.78 7.27
N ALA A 94 10.71 -4.33 7.45
CA ALA A 94 10.97 -5.35 8.48
C ALA A 94 11.23 -4.78 9.89
N ASP A 95 11.28 -3.46 10.02
CA ASP A 95 11.55 -2.71 11.25
C ASP A 95 10.31 -2.05 11.86
N LEU A 96 9.13 -2.62 11.58
CA LEU A 96 7.82 -2.20 12.11
C LEU A 96 7.35 -3.14 13.24
N PRO A 97 7.96 -3.11 14.43
CA PRO A 97 7.72 -4.13 15.48
C PRO A 97 6.31 -4.09 16.07
N LEU A 98 5.57 -3.01 15.84
CA LEU A 98 4.22 -2.80 16.40
C LEU A 98 3.12 -3.09 15.36
N LEU A 99 3.51 -3.54 14.16
CA LEU A 99 2.55 -3.96 13.15
C LEU A 99 1.72 -5.13 13.66
N THR A 100 0.41 -5.05 13.44
CA THR A 100 -0.55 -6.08 13.84
C THR A 100 -1.32 -6.63 12.65
N ARG A 101 -1.85 -7.86 12.78
CA ARG A 101 -2.77 -8.44 11.81
C ARG A 101 -4.03 -7.59 11.62
N ALA A 102 -4.52 -6.97 12.69
CA ALA A 102 -5.69 -6.09 12.64
C ALA A 102 -5.43 -4.86 11.75
N ALA A 103 -4.24 -4.26 11.85
CA ALA A 103 -3.84 -3.15 11.00
C ALA A 103 -3.79 -3.53 9.51
N ILE A 104 -3.24 -4.70 9.18
CA ILE A 104 -3.27 -5.22 7.79
C ILE A 104 -4.70 -5.47 7.34
N GLY A 105 -5.54 -6.09 8.19
CA GLY A 105 -6.95 -6.33 7.89
C GLY A 105 -7.72 -5.04 7.63
N GLU A 106 -7.40 -3.95 8.34
CA GLU A 106 -8.00 -2.64 8.09
C GLU A 106 -7.65 -2.11 6.69
N LEU A 107 -6.39 -2.17 6.28
CA LEU A 107 -5.98 -1.73 4.96
C LEU A 107 -6.61 -2.58 3.84
N LEU A 108 -6.73 -3.89 4.04
CA LEU A 108 -7.31 -4.81 3.04
C LEU A 108 -8.78 -4.49 2.73
N LYS A 109 -9.57 -4.05 3.72
CA LYS A 109 -10.96 -3.63 3.51
C LYS A 109 -11.09 -2.51 2.47
N HIS A 110 -10.11 -1.61 2.41
CA HIS A 110 -10.11 -0.49 1.47
C HIS A 110 -9.75 -0.88 0.03
N LEU A 111 -9.35 -2.13 -0.22
CA LEU A 111 -9.14 -2.69 -1.57
C LEU A 111 -10.31 -3.55 -2.06
N GLU A 112 -11.24 -3.91 -1.17
CA GLU A 112 -12.46 -4.59 -1.58
C GLU A 112 -13.32 -3.62 -2.41
N PRO A 113 -13.98 -4.08 -3.48
CA PRO A 113 -14.93 -3.23 -4.18
C PRO A 113 -16.02 -2.79 -3.21
N GLU A 114 -16.37 -1.51 -3.23
CA GLU A 114 -17.52 -1.02 -2.48
C GLU A 114 -18.74 -1.79 -2.96
N THR A 115 -19.19 -2.75 -2.16
CA THR A 115 -20.52 -3.35 -2.36
C THR A 115 -21.50 -2.21 -2.08
N SER A 116 -22.02 -1.63 -3.14
CA SER A 116 -23.16 -0.72 -3.04
C SER A 116 -24.28 -1.51 -2.35
N ASP A 117 -24.49 -1.27 -1.08
CA ASP A 117 -25.73 -1.60 -0.42
C ASP A 117 -26.83 -0.77 -1.09
N THR A 118 -27.28 -1.25 -2.23
CA THR A 118 -28.54 -0.78 -2.81
C THR A 118 -29.62 -1.35 -1.90
N GLU A 119 -29.95 -0.56 -0.89
CA GLU A 119 -31.19 -0.74 -0.15
C GLU A 119 -32.34 -0.81 -1.16
N PRO A 120 -33.18 -1.85 -1.17
CA PRO A 120 -34.32 -1.87 -2.07
C PRO A 120 -35.26 -0.75 -1.66
N ALA A 121 -35.24 0.33 -2.43
CA ALA A 121 -36.21 1.42 -2.30
C ALA A 121 -37.62 0.83 -2.37
N GLY A 122 -38.23 0.72 -1.19
CA GLY A 122 -39.64 0.34 -1.03
C GLY A 122 -40.49 1.28 -1.87
N GLY A 123 -41.22 0.71 -2.81
CA GLY A 123 -42.09 1.41 -3.69
C GLY A 123 -43.12 2.26 -2.94
N ARG A 124 -43.05 3.56 -3.14
CA ARG A 124 -44.16 4.48 -2.97
C ARG A 124 -44.41 5.15 -4.30
N SER A 125 -45.51 4.71 -4.97
CA SER A 125 -46.09 5.40 -6.11
C SER A 125 -46.39 6.84 -5.71
N ALA A 126 -45.73 7.81 -6.36
CA ALA A 126 -46.14 9.21 -6.34
C ALA A 126 -47.02 9.52 -7.55
N PRO A 127 -48.09 10.33 -7.40
CA PRO A 127 -49.00 10.67 -8.49
C PRO A 127 -48.38 11.64 -9.49
N ALA A 128 -48.80 11.52 -10.75
CA ALA A 128 -48.35 12.34 -11.87
C ALA A 128 -48.66 13.82 -11.70
N PRO A 129 -47.77 14.74 -12.09
CA PRO A 129 -48.05 16.16 -12.16
C PRO A 129 -48.80 16.53 -13.48
N PRO A 130 -49.62 17.60 -13.46
CA PRO A 130 -50.40 18.01 -14.63
C PRO A 130 -49.56 18.76 -15.68
N ASP A 131 -49.95 18.54 -16.92
CA ASP A 131 -49.49 19.19 -18.15
C ASP A 131 -49.56 20.71 -18.08
N ARG A 132 -48.48 21.41 -18.41
CA ARG A 132 -48.48 22.83 -18.73
C ARG A 132 -47.63 23.07 -19.96
N SER A 133 -48.30 23.13 -21.11
CA SER A 133 -47.80 23.74 -22.32
C SER A 133 -47.58 25.27 -22.09
N GLY A 134 -46.37 25.76 -22.36
CA GLY A 134 -46.02 27.16 -22.30
C GLY A 134 -44.75 27.45 -23.06
N SER A 135 -44.92 27.88 -24.33
CA SER A 135 -43.85 28.39 -25.19
C SER A 135 -43.23 29.67 -24.63
N ALA A 136 -41.88 29.78 -24.64
CA ALA A 136 -41.17 31.02 -24.52
C ALA A 136 -39.90 31.02 -25.41
N PRO A 137 -39.48 32.17 -25.95
CA PRO A 137 -38.62 32.29 -27.11
C PRO A 137 -37.12 32.25 -26.78
N ALA A 138 -36.32 31.88 -27.80
CA ALA A 138 -34.87 31.81 -27.77
C ALA A 138 -34.16 33.16 -27.63
N PRO A 139 -33.07 33.29 -26.91
CA PRO A 139 -32.15 34.42 -26.98
C PRO A 139 -31.05 34.23 -28.03
N PRO A 140 -30.39 35.31 -28.49
CA PRO A 140 -29.55 35.33 -29.66
C PRO A 140 -28.13 34.83 -29.44
N ALA A 141 -27.51 34.41 -30.54
CA ALA A 141 -26.11 33.94 -30.63
C ALA A 141 -25.11 35.06 -30.29
N GLY A 142 -24.21 34.75 -29.35
CA GLY A 142 -23.02 35.54 -29.05
C GLY A 142 -21.77 34.67 -29.21
N SER A 143 -20.95 35.02 -30.21
CA SER A 143 -19.67 34.41 -30.54
C SER A 143 -18.64 34.72 -29.44
N GLY A 144 -18.06 33.70 -28.83
CA GLY A 144 -16.91 33.80 -27.95
C GLY A 144 -16.13 32.50 -28.01
N LEU A 145 -15.06 32.43 -28.78
CA LEU A 145 -14.11 31.33 -28.76
C LEU A 145 -13.38 31.33 -27.40
N ALA A 146 -13.67 30.35 -26.58
CA ALA A 146 -12.82 29.97 -25.46
C ALA A 146 -11.92 28.80 -25.88
N PRO A 147 -10.64 28.74 -25.43
CA PRO A 147 -9.73 27.67 -25.80
C PRO A 147 -10.22 26.34 -25.25
N ALA A 148 -10.23 25.32 -26.11
CA ALA A 148 -10.58 23.96 -25.80
C ALA A 148 -9.63 23.41 -24.72
N GLN A 149 -10.18 23.14 -23.56
CA GLN A 149 -9.53 22.26 -22.57
C GLN A 149 -9.54 20.83 -23.12
N PRO A 150 -8.45 20.05 -22.97
CA PRO A 150 -8.47 18.66 -23.37
C PRO A 150 -9.53 17.92 -22.58
N ALA A 151 -10.45 17.29 -23.29
CA ALA A 151 -11.46 16.41 -22.73
C ALA A 151 -10.75 15.26 -22.02
N HIS A 152 -10.75 15.28 -20.69
CA HIS A 152 -10.51 14.07 -19.92
C HIS A 152 -11.69 13.14 -20.21
N SER A 153 -11.43 12.14 -21.06
CA SER A 153 -12.37 11.07 -21.39
C SER A 153 -12.73 10.33 -20.11
N GLY A 154 -13.99 10.49 -19.68
CA GLY A 154 -14.56 9.84 -18.52
C GLY A 154 -14.69 8.31 -18.68
N LEU A 155 -13.62 7.61 -18.32
CA LEU A 155 -13.61 6.16 -18.06
C LEU A 155 -13.02 5.84 -16.66
N ASP A 156 -12.88 6.84 -15.79
CA ASP A 156 -12.31 6.67 -14.44
C ASP A 156 -13.35 6.27 -13.37
N GLY A 157 -14.58 5.94 -13.79
CA GLY A 157 -15.73 5.74 -12.89
C GLY A 157 -15.79 4.41 -12.14
N GLU A 158 -14.98 3.38 -12.48
CA GLU A 158 -15.13 2.03 -11.88
C GLU A 158 -13.83 1.34 -11.43
N ARG A 159 -12.69 2.00 -11.51
CA ARG A 159 -11.45 1.38 -11.08
C ARG A 159 -11.21 1.73 -9.60
N GLY A 160 -11.42 0.76 -8.72
CA GLY A 160 -11.07 0.88 -7.29
C GLY A 160 -9.59 1.23 -7.08
N PRO A 161 -9.16 1.57 -5.84
CA PRO A 161 -7.81 2.02 -5.56
C PRO A 161 -6.76 0.95 -5.92
N ASP A 162 -5.58 1.40 -6.36
CA ASP A 162 -4.42 0.54 -6.64
C ASP A 162 -3.74 0.06 -5.36
N GLY A 163 -3.98 0.75 -4.25
CA GLY A 163 -3.45 0.41 -2.94
C GLY A 163 -4.06 1.22 -1.81
N ALA A 164 -3.78 0.80 -0.58
CA ALA A 164 -4.11 1.51 0.64
C ALA A 164 -2.90 1.52 1.57
N CYS A 165 -2.63 2.65 2.21
CA CYS A 165 -1.62 2.78 3.24
C CYS A 165 -2.08 3.73 4.34
N PHE A 166 -1.48 3.58 5.53
CA PHE A 166 -1.71 4.53 6.60
C PHE A 166 -1.10 5.89 6.28
N VAL A 167 -1.66 6.93 6.89
CA VAL A 167 -1.09 8.28 6.96
C VAL A 167 -0.86 8.64 8.42
N ASP A 168 0.26 9.31 8.70
CA ASP A 168 0.54 9.85 10.02
C ASP A 168 -0.22 11.16 10.29
N GLY A 169 -0.04 11.71 11.50
CA GLY A 169 -0.68 12.97 11.90
C GLY A 169 -0.30 14.19 11.05
N ASP A 170 0.81 14.12 10.32
CA ASP A 170 1.28 15.15 9.38
C ASP A 170 0.81 14.90 7.94
N GLY A 171 -0.01 13.86 7.70
CA GLY A 171 -0.50 13.48 6.38
C GLY A 171 0.53 12.75 5.50
N ARG A 172 1.62 12.24 6.08
CA ARG A 172 2.63 11.49 5.33
C ARG A 172 2.20 10.04 5.17
N ARG A 173 2.26 9.55 3.93
CA ARG A 173 1.98 8.15 3.60
C ARG A 173 3.04 7.21 4.16
N GLN A 174 2.60 6.21 4.89
CA GLN A 174 3.43 5.13 5.42
C GLN A 174 3.55 4.02 4.37
N SER A 175 4.25 4.32 3.29
CA SER A 175 4.26 3.55 2.04
C SER A 175 4.79 2.11 2.16
N LEU A 176 5.63 1.83 3.17
CA LEU A 176 6.12 0.49 3.49
C LEU A 176 5.36 -0.13 4.68
N CYS A 177 4.16 0.39 4.94
CA CYS A 177 3.13 -0.20 5.78
C CYS A 177 1.79 -0.12 5.02
N GLY A 178 1.72 -0.80 3.87
CA GLY A 178 0.60 -0.68 2.94
C GLY A 178 0.25 -1.99 2.24
N VAL A 179 -0.95 -2.03 1.65
CA VAL A 179 -1.45 -3.12 0.81
C VAL A 179 -1.70 -2.61 -0.60
N TRP A 180 -1.41 -3.42 -1.60
CA TRP A 180 -1.33 -2.98 -3.00
C TRP A 180 -1.87 -4.04 -3.94
N ARG A 181 -2.50 -3.63 -5.03
CA ARG A 181 -2.78 -4.55 -6.16
C ARG A 181 -1.46 -4.92 -6.84
N VAL A 182 -1.20 -6.22 -6.93
CA VAL A 182 0.06 -6.74 -7.51
C VAL A 182 0.25 -6.27 -8.95
N ALA A 183 -0.83 -6.23 -9.75
CA ALA A 183 -0.78 -5.75 -11.13
C ALA A 183 -0.33 -4.28 -11.21
N ALA A 184 -0.85 -3.41 -10.33
CA ALA A 184 -0.49 -2.01 -10.28
C ALA A 184 0.98 -1.79 -9.87
N LEU A 185 1.46 -2.52 -8.83
CA LEU A 185 2.87 -2.46 -8.45
C LEU A 185 3.80 -2.98 -9.53
N ARG A 186 3.46 -4.11 -10.19
CA ARG A 186 4.27 -4.65 -11.30
C ARG A 186 4.36 -3.66 -12.46
N ALA A 187 3.25 -3.03 -12.84
CA ALA A 187 3.24 -1.99 -13.87
C ALA A 187 4.09 -0.78 -13.46
N ALA A 188 4.01 -0.35 -12.19
CA ALA A 188 4.82 0.75 -11.65
C ALA A 188 6.32 0.42 -11.64
N VAL A 189 6.70 -0.82 -11.26
CA VAL A 189 8.09 -1.31 -11.34
C VAL A 189 8.58 -1.27 -12.79
N GLN A 190 7.79 -1.77 -13.73
CA GLN A 190 8.17 -1.80 -15.15
C GLN A 190 8.35 -0.39 -15.71
N ARG A 191 7.39 0.52 -15.45
CA ARG A 191 7.48 1.93 -15.82
C ARG A 191 8.76 2.56 -15.28
N LEU A 192 9.00 2.44 -13.98
CA LEU A 192 10.16 3.04 -13.33
C LEU A 192 11.49 2.44 -13.83
N THR A 193 11.51 1.15 -14.17
CA THR A 193 12.69 0.49 -14.78
C THR A 193 13.02 1.13 -16.12
N VAL A 194 12.03 1.37 -16.97
CA VAL A 194 12.21 2.02 -18.28
C VAL A 194 12.68 3.46 -18.09
N GLU A 195 12.02 4.25 -17.24
CA GLU A 195 12.38 5.65 -16.94
C GLU A 195 13.82 5.81 -16.43
N ARG A 196 14.33 4.79 -15.74
CA ARG A 196 15.68 4.81 -15.13
C ARG A 196 16.76 4.05 -15.95
N GLY A 197 16.45 3.72 -17.20
CA GLY A 197 17.40 3.02 -18.08
C GLY A 197 17.78 1.60 -17.64
N GLY A 198 16.84 0.88 -17.01
CA GLY A 198 17.02 -0.52 -16.62
C GLY A 198 17.41 -0.75 -15.16
N SER A 199 17.71 0.30 -14.37
CA SER A 199 18.16 0.13 -12.98
C SER A 199 17.17 0.74 -11.97
N LEU A 200 16.77 -0.07 -11.00
CA LEU A 200 15.96 0.35 -9.86
C LEU A 200 16.80 0.75 -8.63
N SER A 201 18.12 0.59 -8.71
CA SER A 201 19.01 0.90 -7.59
C SER A 201 18.91 2.36 -7.15
N GLY A 202 18.72 2.59 -5.86
CA GLY A 202 18.54 3.91 -5.28
C GLY A 202 17.23 4.62 -5.64
N ALA A 203 16.30 3.94 -6.30
CA ALA A 203 14.99 4.52 -6.58
C ALA A 203 14.20 4.75 -5.28
N PRO A 204 13.61 5.95 -5.07
CA PRO A 204 12.81 6.22 -3.89
C PRO A 204 11.41 5.58 -4.02
N VAL A 205 10.86 5.11 -2.90
CA VAL A 205 9.51 4.49 -2.87
C VAL A 205 8.44 5.42 -3.43
N ARG A 206 8.54 6.73 -3.19
CA ARG A 206 7.60 7.72 -3.77
C ARG A 206 7.56 7.68 -5.31
N ALA A 207 8.69 7.36 -5.98
CA ALA A 207 8.71 7.24 -7.44
C ALA A 207 8.03 5.95 -7.92
N LEU A 208 8.16 4.85 -7.17
CA LEU A 208 7.42 3.62 -7.45
C LEU A 208 5.91 3.85 -7.39
N LEU A 209 5.44 4.56 -6.36
CA LEU A 209 4.01 4.78 -6.11
C LEU A 209 3.43 5.99 -6.87
N ALA A 210 4.25 6.73 -7.61
CA ALA A 210 3.79 7.85 -8.43
C ALA A 210 2.79 7.36 -9.49
N GLY A 211 1.64 8.03 -9.56
CA GLY A 211 0.56 7.71 -10.51
C GLY A 211 -0.36 6.56 -10.08
N LEU A 212 -0.12 5.93 -8.93
CA LEU A 212 -1.08 4.98 -8.35
C LEU A 212 -2.20 5.72 -7.60
N VAL A 213 -3.42 5.21 -7.72
CA VAL A 213 -4.57 5.66 -6.92
C VAL A 213 -4.47 5.01 -5.55
N VAL A 214 -4.14 5.80 -4.54
CA VAL A 214 -3.88 5.31 -3.18
C VAL A 214 -4.96 5.77 -2.22
N ARG A 215 -5.61 4.83 -1.55
CA ARG A 215 -6.51 5.13 -0.43
C ARG A 215 -5.66 5.41 0.82
N GLU A 216 -5.74 6.63 1.32
CA GLU A 216 -5.11 7.04 2.57
C GLU A 216 -6.01 6.69 3.75
N VAL A 217 -5.46 5.99 4.74
CA VAL A 217 -6.21 5.48 5.89
C VAL A 217 -5.63 6.09 7.16
N ALA A 218 -6.46 6.78 7.92
CA ALA A 218 -6.09 7.22 9.26
C ALA A 218 -6.19 6.03 10.23
N TRP A 219 -5.19 5.87 11.10
CA TRP A 219 -5.25 4.83 12.12
C TRP A 219 -6.25 5.21 13.22
N SER A 220 -7.25 4.40 13.39
CA SER A 220 -8.29 4.55 14.41
C SER A 220 -8.22 3.50 15.52
N GLY A 221 -7.25 2.58 15.44
CA GLY A 221 -7.07 1.52 16.43
C GLY A 221 -6.54 2.06 17.77
N GLU A 222 -6.80 1.32 18.82
CA GLU A 222 -6.21 1.59 20.13
C GLU A 222 -4.71 1.20 20.13
N GLY A 223 -3.89 2.03 20.76
CA GLY A 223 -2.45 1.79 20.92
C GLY A 223 -1.54 2.52 19.94
N PRO A 224 -0.27 2.14 19.91
CA PRO A 224 0.75 2.82 19.10
C PRO A 224 0.52 2.60 17.60
N PRO A 225 1.02 3.52 16.74
CA PRO A 225 0.85 3.41 15.31
C PRO A 225 1.54 2.15 14.77
N PRO A 226 0.86 1.35 13.91
CA PRO A 226 1.42 0.10 13.39
C PRO A 226 2.62 0.31 12.44
N TRP A 227 2.83 1.52 11.98
CA TRP A 227 3.97 1.93 11.13
C TRP A 227 5.14 2.50 11.92
N PHE A 228 5.12 2.41 13.26
CA PHE A 228 6.25 2.89 14.05
C PHE A 228 7.51 2.11 13.69
N ASP A 229 8.46 2.80 13.10
CA ASP A 229 9.76 2.27 12.73
C ASP A 229 10.80 2.56 13.82
N CYS A 230 11.75 1.67 13.99
CA CYS A 230 12.78 1.79 15.01
C CYS A 230 14.10 2.23 14.37
N ASP A 231 14.30 3.52 14.14
CA ASP A 231 15.53 4.05 13.52
C ASP A 231 16.68 4.26 14.51
N THR A 232 16.36 4.39 15.79
CA THR A 232 17.32 4.63 16.87
C THR A 232 17.15 3.63 18.03
N ASP A 233 18.13 3.56 18.93
CA ASP A 233 18.02 2.77 20.18
C ASP A 233 16.90 3.28 21.08
N GLU A 234 16.55 4.57 21.01
CA GLU A 234 15.42 5.16 21.70
C GLU A 234 14.10 4.61 21.17
N ASP A 235 13.97 4.49 19.84
CA ASP A 235 12.78 3.92 19.21
C ASP A 235 12.60 2.45 19.61
N VAL A 236 13.69 1.67 19.66
CA VAL A 236 13.67 0.28 20.13
C VAL A 236 13.17 0.21 21.57
N ARG A 237 13.69 1.06 22.47
CA ARG A 237 13.23 1.11 23.87
C ARG A 237 11.75 1.46 23.99
N ARG A 238 11.28 2.46 23.21
CA ARG A 238 9.87 2.83 23.17
C ARG A 238 8.99 1.72 22.62
N ALA A 239 9.43 1.03 21.56
CA ALA A 239 8.71 -0.15 21.04
C ALA A 239 8.63 -1.29 22.06
N GLU A 240 9.69 -1.50 22.86
CA GLU A 240 9.71 -2.47 23.96
C GLU A 240 8.67 -2.15 25.04
N GLU A 241 8.51 -0.87 25.40
CA GLU A 241 7.51 -0.41 26.37
C GLU A 241 6.08 -0.71 25.88
N TRP A 242 5.81 -0.48 24.61
CA TRP A 242 4.49 -0.73 24.00
C TRP A 242 4.22 -2.21 23.70
N ALA A 243 5.27 -3.04 23.62
CA ALA A 243 5.13 -4.47 23.34
C ALA A 243 4.87 -5.33 24.60
N ARG A 244 4.86 -4.71 25.79
CA ARG A 244 4.56 -5.37 27.09
C ARG A 244 3.06 -5.49 27.32
#